data_03e021f76c87364e073a9108b19bab97
#
_entry.id   03e021f76c87364e073a9108b19bab97
#
_cell.length_a   1.000
_cell.length_b   1.000
_cell.length_c   1.000
_cell.angle_alpha   90.00
_cell.angle_beta   90.00
_cell.angle_gamma   90.00
#
_symmetry.space_group_name_H-M   'P 1'
#
loop_
_entity.id
_entity.type
_entity.pdbx_description
1 polymer ?
#
loop_
_entity_poly.entity_id
_entity_poly.type
_entity_poly.pdbx_seq_one_letter_code
_entity_poly.pdbx_strand_id
1 'polypeptide(L)'
;MKLSLKLRLTLLFLLLSLTAWFAASLVAWQQTTHKLDKLFDTQQMLFAKRLLTMDLDEIRAPERMREVPKKAKHGHLDDDALAFAIFSADGSMILNDGENGHDIPYHYRRDGFADGRLQDDNDEWRFLWLTSPDGKYRVVVGQEWEYRQDMALDVVSSQLTPWLVALPVMLLLLILLLSRELKPLKKLAQTLRSRTPDATDKLPTEGVPTEVRPLLDALNHLFMRTQEMMSRERRFTSDAAHELRSPLAALKVQTDVAQLYQDDPEAQSKALSQLHAGIDRASRLVDQLLTLSRLDSLDNLDGVEPIVMADLLQSAVMDIYHPAQQAGIDVRLNIHAPEVKRAGQQLLVSLLVRNLLDNAVRYSPRGSVVDVTLDGHRFTVRDNGPGISPDALARIGERFYRPPGQDATGSGLGLSIVKRIATLHGMRVSLANAPEGGVEVNVSW
;
A
#
# COMPACT_ATOMS: atom_id res chain seq x y z
N MET A 1 -9.91 -2.05 21.57
CA MET A 1 -8.44 -2.12 21.35
C MET A 1 -8.16 -2.82 20.03
N LYS A 2 -7.42 -2.18 19.10
CA LYS A 2 -7.03 -2.83 17.83
C LYS A 2 -5.83 -3.75 18.12
N LEU A 3 -6.02 -5.06 17.95
CA LEU A 3 -4.97 -6.06 18.11
C LEU A 3 -3.82 -5.79 17.11
N SER A 4 -2.58 -6.00 17.53
CA SER A 4 -1.43 -5.89 16.64
C SER A 4 -1.50 -6.92 15.51
N LEU A 5 -0.94 -6.60 14.34
CA LEU A 5 -0.90 -7.52 13.18
C LEU A 5 -0.28 -8.87 13.56
N LYS A 6 0.80 -8.84 14.36
CA LYS A 6 1.45 -10.04 14.89
C LYS A 6 0.47 -10.92 15.66
N LEU A 7 -0.30 -10.33 16.58
CA LEU A 7 -1.25 -11.06 17.41
C LEU A 7 -2.41 -11.62 16.57
N ARG A 8 -2.92 -10.85 15.58
CA ARG A 8 -3.96 -11.35 14.67
C ARG A 8 -3.50 -12.56 13.88
N LEU A 9 -2.31 -12.50 13.28
CA LEU A 9 -1.76 -13.61 12.51
C LEU A 9 -1.53 -14.83 13.37
N THR A 10 -1.01 -14.64 14.59
CA THR A 10 -0.79 -15.74 15.55
C THR A 10 -2.10 -16.41 15.97
N LEU A 11 -3.15 -15.61 16.26
CA LEU A 11 -4.47 -16.13 16.62
C LEU A 11 -5.16 -16.84 15.44
N LEU A 12 -5.06 -16.29 14.22
CA LEU A 12 -5.58 -16.94 13.03
C LEU A 12 -4.90 -18.29 12.77
N PHE A 13 -3.58 -18.32 12.88
CA PHE A 13 -2.82 -19.57 12.75
C PHE A 13 -3.20 -20.60 13.82
N LEU A 14 -3.32 -20.17 15.08
CA LEU A 14 -3.76 -21.03 16.18
C LEU A 14 -5.15 -21.61 15.92
N LEU A 15 -6.10 -20.76 15.52
CA LEU A 15 -7.46 -21.20 15.19
C LEU A 15 -7.46 -22.23 14.06
N LEU A 16 -6.74 -21.92 12.98
CA LEU A 16 -6.66 -22.81 11.80
C LEU A 16 -5.98 -24.14 12.16
N SER A 17 -4.93 -24.10 12.98
CA SER A 17 -4.23 -25.31 13.44
C SER A 17 -5.12 -26.17 14.32
N LEU A 18 -5.87 -25.55 15.23
CA LEU A 18 -6.80 -26.28 16.13
C LEU A 18 -7.96 -26.89 15.35
N THR A 19 -8.54 -26.16 14.36
CA THR A 19 -9.62 -26.70 13.54
C THR A 19 -9.13 -27.85 12.66
N ALA A 20 -7.95 -27.74 12.07
CA ALA A 20 -7.34 -28.80 11.28
C ALA A 20 -7.04 -30.04 12.14
N TRP A 21 -6.49 -29.83 13.35
CA TRP A 21 -6.20 -30.90 14.30
C TRP A 21 -7.48 -31.61 14.75
N PHE A 22 -8.53 -30.86 15.08
CA PHE A 22 -9.83 -31.42 15.46
C PHE A 22 -10.45 -32.25 14.32
N ALA A 23 -10.44 -31.74 13.10
CA ALA A 23 -10.94 -32.46 11.93
C ALA A 23 -10.13 -33.76 11.69
N ALA A 24 -8.79 -33.67 11.78
CA ALA A 24 -7.93 -34.85 11.64
C ALA A 24 -8.19 -35.89 12.73
N SER A 25 -8.40 -35.45 13.97
CA SER A 25 -8.73 -36.33 15.10
C SER A 25 -10.06 -37.07 14.90
N LEU A 26 -11.08 -36.34 14.39
CA LEU A 26 -12.39 -36.93 14.11
C LEU A 26 -12.28 -38.00 13.02
N VAL A 27 -11.56 -37.71 11.94
CA VAL A 27 -11.32 -38.65 10.84
C VAL A 27 -10.52 -39.86 11.31
N ALA A 28 -9.46 -39.62 12.09
CA ALA A 28 -8.64 -40.69 12.67
C ALA A 28 -9.47 -41.61 13.57
N TRP A 29 -10.33 -41.07 14.42
CA TRP A 29 -11.26 -41.81 15.25
C TRP A 29 -12.16 -42.74 14.44
N GLN A 30 -12.89 -42.16 13.49
CA GLN A 30 -13.81 -42.91 12.62
C GLN A 30 -13.11 -44.03 11.83
N GLN A 31 -11.92 -43.72 11.27
CA GLN A 31 -11.18 -44.74 10.52
C GLN A 31 -10.60 -45.83 11.38
N THR A 32 -10.11 -45.49 12.59
CA THR A 32 -9.50 -46.45 13.52
C THR A 32 -10.55 -47.37 14.07
N THR A 33 -11.66 -46.88 14.59
CA THR A 33 -12.78 -47.70 15.08
C THR A 33 -13.28 -48.68 14.01
N HIS A 34 -13.56 -48.17 12.78
CA HIS A 34 -14.02 -49.04 11.71
C HIS A 34 -13.01 -50.11 11.29
N LYS A 35 -11.72 -49.81 11.27
CA LYS A 35 -10.67 -50.77 10.93
C LYS A 35 -10.49 -51.81 12.05
N LEU A 36 -10.51 -51.37 13.29
CA LEU A 36 -10.40 -52.27 14.46
C LEU A 36 -11.59 -53.21 14.55
N ASP A 37 -12.82 -52.73 14.37
CA ASP A 37 -14.02 -53.56 14.36
C ASP A 37 -13.90 -54.67 13.31
N LYS A 38 -13.50 -54.31 12.08
CA LYS A 38 -13.30 -55.29 11.01
C LYS A 38 -12.20 -56.32 11.34
N LEU A 39 -11.12 -55.86 11.99
CA LEU A 39 -10.01 -56.71 12.41
C LEU A 39 -10.46 -57.67 13.49
N PHE A 40 -11.14 -57.20 14.49
CA PHE A 40 -11.67 -58.04 15.59
C PHE A 40 -12.72 -59.02 15.10
N ASP A 41 -13.66 -58.59 14.27
CA ASP A 41 -14.66 -59.51 13.65
C ASP A 41 -14.00 -60.60 12.81
N THR A 42 -12.88 -60.29 12.10
CA THR A 42 -12.12 -61.25 11.36
C THR A 42 -11.40 -62.24 12.28
N GLN A 43 -10.83 -61.74 13.41
CA GLN A 43 -10.18 -62.62 14.39
C GLN A 43 -11.19 -63.55 15.07
N GLN A 44 -12.35 -63.05 15.50
CA GLN A 44 -13.42 -63.86 16.05
C GLN A 44 -13.86 -64.96 15.07
N MET A 45 -14.02 -64.62 13.78
CA MET A 45 -14.41 -65.58 12.75
C MET A 45 -13.34 -66.65 12.53
N LEU A 46 -12.08 -66.30 12.52
CA LEU A 46 -10.97 -67.26 12.36
C LEU A 46 -10.89 -68.17 13.56
N PHE A 47 -11.06 -67.62 14.80
CA PHE A 47 -11.03 -68.37 16.03
C PHE A 47 -12.21 -69.31 16.12
N ALA A 48 -13.42 -68.87 15.82
CA ALA A 48 -14.61 -69.73 15.83
C ALA A 48 -14.52 -70.84 14.77
N LYS A 49 -13.96 -70.57 13.57
CA LYS A 49 -13.70 -71.65 12.56
C LYS A 49 -12.70 -72.66 13.06
N ARG A 50 -11.66 -72.29 13.77
CA ARG A 50 -10.68 -73.26 14.35
C ARG A 50 -11.36 -74.12 15.41
N LEU A 51 -12.18 -73.55 16.27
CA LEU A 51 -12.94 -74.32 17.27
C LEU A 51 -13.88 -75.35 16.58
N LEU A 52 -14.49 -75.00 15.47
CA LEU A 52 -15.34 -75.90 14.71
C LEU A 52 -14.58 -77.10 14.06
N THR A 53 -13.28 -76.94 13.80
CA THR A 53 -12.45 -77.98 13.24
C THR A 53 -11.76 -78.88 14.25
N MET A 54 -11.90 -78.57 15.56
CA MET A 54 -11.44 -79.44 16.64
C MET A 54 -12.31 -80.69 16.78
N ASP A 55 -11.67 -81.84 16.96
CA ASP A 55 -12.37 -83.10 17.22
C ASP A 55 -12.83 -83.13 18.66
N LEU A 56 -14.10 -82.83 18.94
CA LEU A 56 -14.68 -82.74 20.26
C LEU A 56 -14.84 -84.09 20.93
N ASP A 57 -14.78 -85.20 20.14
CA ASP A 57 -14.85 -86.57 20.70
C ASP A 57 -13.54 -87.01 21.41
N GLU A 58 -12.40 -86.39 21.07
CA GLU A 58 -11.11 -86.59 21.75
C GLU A 58 -10.94 -85.79 23.05
N ILE A 59 -11.72 -84.74 23.24
CA ILE A 59 -11.59 -83.82 24.41
C ILE A 59 -12.34 -84.33 25.64
N ARG A 60 -12.85 -85.51 25.68
CA ARG A 60 -13.57 -86.11 26.82
C ARG A 60 -12.73 -86.40 28.11
N ALA A 61 -11.44 -86.07 28.16
CA ALA A 61 -10.64 -86.10 29.35
C ALA A 61 -10.35 -84.71 29.90
N PRO A 62 -10.71 -84.36 31.15
CA PRO A 62 -10.35 -83.09 31.75
C PRO A 62 -8.87 -83.06 32.08
N GLU A 63 -7.99 -83.02 31.09
CA GLU A 63 -6.65 -82.51 31.37
C GLU A 63 -6.80 -80.96 31.54
N ARG A 64 -6.54 -80.57 32.81
CA ARG A 64 -6.42 -79.15 33.16
C ARG A 64 -5.58 -78.45 32.10
N MET A 65 -6.18 -77.56 31.32
CA MET A 65 -5.42 -76.64 30.46
C MET A 65 -4.32 -76.00 31.36
N ARG A 66 -3.05 -76.28 31.01
CA ARG A 66 -1.92 -75.68 31.71
C ARG A 66 -2.15 -74.19 31.66
N GLU A 67 -2.21 -73.53 32.81
CA GLU A 67 -2.27 -72.07 32.89
C GLU A 67 -1.20 -71.51 32.00
N VAL A 68 -1.63 -70.79 30.92
CA VAL A 68 -0.73 -70.04 30.07
C VAL A 68 -0.16 -68.90 30.92
N PRO A 69 1.16 -68.69 30.94
CA PRO A 69 1.73 -67.69 31.84
C PRO A 69 1.10 -66.35 31.50
N LYS A 70 0.47 -65.66 32.43
CA LYS A 70 -0.21 -64.34 32.33
C LYS A 70 0.69 -63.23 31.80
N LYS A 71 2.00 -63.47 31.58
CA LYS A 71 2.96 -62.53 31.01
C LYS A 71 3.81 -63.19 29.93
N ALA A 72 3.34 -63.25 28.71
CA ALA A 72 4.22 -63.37 27.56
C ALA A 72 5.00 -62.06 27.41
N LYS A 73 6.31 -62.17 27.10
CA LYS A 73 7.28 -61.04 27.06
C LYS A 73 6.87 -59.82 26.24
N HIS A 74 5.78 -59.82 25.51
CA HIS A 74 5.31 -58.74 24.63
C HIS A 74 3.78 -58.75 24.40
N GLY A 75 2.95 -59.09 25.37
CA GLY A 75 1.50 -59.00 25.27
C GLY A 75 0.84 -58.86 26.65
N HIS A 76 -0.04 -57.93 26.84
CA HIS A 76 -1.10 -57.97 27.83
C HIS A 76 -2.20 -58.84 27.24
N LEU A 77 -2.38 -60.04 27.76
CA LEU A 77 -3.64 -60.76 27.59
C LEU A 77 -4.56 -60.20 28.69
N ASP A 78 -5.52 -59.40 28.29
CA ASP A 78 -6.72 -59.17 29.09
C ASP A 78 -7.58 -60.41 28.91
N ASP A 79 -7.42 -61.34 29.87
CA ASP A 79 -8.10 -62.62 29.85
C ASP A 79 -9.64 -62.43 29.87
N ASP A 80 -10.11 -61.24 30.29
CA ASP A 80 -11.50 -60.86 30.44
C ASP A 80 -12.16 -60.37 29.14
N ALA A 81 -11.41 -60.04 28.08
CA ALA A 81 -11.91 -59.40 26.89
C ALA A 81 -12.47 -60.35 25.81
N LEU A 82 -12.21 -61.66 25.96
CA LEU A 82 -12.60 -62.69 25.00
C LEU A 82 -13.32 -63.83 25.72
N ALA A 83 -14.44 -64.29 25.21
CA ALA A 83 -15.18 -65.42 25.73
C ALA A 83 -15.51 -66.39 24.59
N PHE A 84 -15.49 -67.69 24.88
CA PHE A 84 -16.05 -68.67 23.95
C PHE A 84 -16.79 -69.80 24.66
N ALA A 85 -17.78 -70.35 24.00
CA ALA A 85 -18.49 -71.54 24.41
C ALA A 85 -18.90 -72.39 23.21
N ILE A 86 -19.00 -73.68 23.45
CA ILE A 86 -19.50 -74.65 22.53
C ILE A 86 -20.75 -75.29 23.10
N PHE A 87 -21.83 -75.19 22.37
CA PHE A 87 -23.14 -75.74 22.76
C PHE A 87 -23.50 -76.94 21.85
N SER A 88 -24.19 -77.89 22.40
CA SER A 88 -24.90 -78.91 21.63
C SER A 88 -26.08 -78.32 20.85
N ALA A 89 -26.64 -79.03 19.92
CA ALA A 89 -27.85 -78.63 19.15
C ALA A 89 -29.10 -78.40 20.05
N ASP A 90 -29.14 -79.04 21.19
CA ASP A 90 -30.22 -78.87 22.21
C ASP A 90 -30.05 -77.69 23.14
N GLY A 91 -28.90 -76.93 23.02
CA GLY A 91 -28.58 -75.79 23.85
C GLY A 91 -27.82 -76.06 25.11
N SER A 92 -27.42 -77.31 25.35
CA SER A 92 -26.53 -77.67 26.48
C SER A 92 -25.09 -77.26 26.22
N MET A 93 -24.42 -76.65 27.18
CA MET A 93 -23.01 -76.19 27.06
C MET A 93 -22.11 -77.44 27.19
N ILE A 94 -21.20 -77.61 26.24
CA ILE A 94 -20.27 -78.73 26.22
C ILE A 94 -18.88 -78.27 26.63
N LEU A 95 -18.42 -77.14 26.21
CA LEU A 95 -17.10 -76.59 26.54
C LEU A 95 -17.18 -75.06 26.60
N ASN A 96 -16.38 -74.49 27.50
CA ASN A 96 -16.15 -73.04 27.58
C ASN A 96 -14.67 -72.74 27.91
N ASP A 97 -14.30 -71.44 27.93
CA ASP A 97 -12.93 -70.99 28.24
C ASP A 97 -12.59 -71.09 29.72
N GLY A 98 -13.54 -71.39 30.59
CA GLY A 98 -13.35 -71.47 32.02
C GLY A 98 -13.41 -70.13 32.77
N GLU A 99 -13.62 -69.03 32.03
CA GLU A 99 -13.79 -67.67 32.55
C GLU A 99 -15.16 -67.13 32.11
N ASN A 100 -15.23 -66.13 31.29
CA ASN A 100 -16.47 -65.47 30.85
C ASN A 100 -17.37 -66.34 29.92
N GLY A 101 -16.82 -67.40 29.35
CA GLY A 101 -17.57 -68.27 28.43
C GLY A 101 -18.67 -69.07 29.10
N HIS A 102 -18.59 -69.30 30.44
CA HIS A 102 -19.66 -70.02 31.18
C HIS A 102 -20.92 -69.18 31.36
N ASP A 103 -20.78 -67.80 31.31
CA ASP A 103 -21.85 -66.84 31.43
C ASP A 103 -22.48 -66.45 30.10
N ILE A 104 -22.04 -67.05 28.99
CA ILE A 104 -22.64 -66.82 27.69
C ILE A 104 -24.04 -67.44 27.65
N PRO A 105 -25.15 -66.62 27.51
CA PRO A 105 -26.46 -67.15 27.40
C PRO A 105 -26.70 -67.79 26.04
N TYR A 106 -27.37 -68.95 26.00
CA TYR A 106 -27.73 -69.56 24.73
C TYR A 106 -28.86 -68.80 24.05
N HIS A 107 -28.44 -67.86 23.13
CA HIS A 107 -29.38 -67.04 22.35
C HIS A 107 -29.16 -67.23 20.85
N TYR A 108 -28.86 -68.45 20.42
CA TYR A 108 -28.67 -68.71 19.01
C TYR A 108 -29.95 -68.50 18.18
N ARG A 109 -29.89 -67.66 17.14
CA ARG A 109 -30.96 -67.44 16.17
C ARG A 109 -30.53 -67.88 14.77
N ARG A 110 -29.34 -67.50 14.36
CA ARG A 110 -28.69 -67.82 13.04
C ARG A 110 -27.21 -67.64 13.17
N ASP A 111 -26.47 -68.21 12.23
CA ASP A 111 -25.02 -67.92 12.11
C ASP A 111 -24.78 -66.44 11.81
N GLY A 112 -23.73 -65.85 12.41
CA GLY A 112 -23.34 -64.48 12.22
C GLY A 112 -23.13 -63.73 13.53
N PHE A 113 -22.87 -62.44 13.43
CA PHE A 113 -22.64 -61.58 14.57
C PHE A 113 -23.98 -61.13 15.18
N ALA A 114 -23.99 -61.06 16.53
CA ALA A 114 -25.08 -60.53 17.33
C ALA A 114 -24.53 -59.86 18.58
N ASP A 115 -25.11 -58.70 18.95
CA ASP A 115 -24.74 -58.03 20.18
C ASP A 115 -25.60 -58.56 21.34
N GLY A 116 -25.03 -58.71 22.55
CA GLY A 116 -25.69 -59.22 23.71
C GLY A 116 -24.92 -58.93 25.00
N ARG A 117 -25.31 -59.57 26.12
CA ARG A 117 -24.65 -59.44 27.40
C ARG A 117 -24.42 -60.83 28.00
N LEU A 118 -23.39 -60.96 28.84
CA LEU A 118 -23.22 -62.13 29.67
C LEU A 118 -24.27 -62.17 30.79
N GLN A 119 -24.43 -63.30 31.44
CA GLN A 119 -25.48 -63.47 32.48
C GLN A 119 -25.17 -62.67 33.73
N ASP A 120 -23.90 -62.62 34.14
CA ASP A 120 -23.44 -61.98 35.37
C ASP A 120 -22.72 -60.61 35.11
N ASP A 121 -22.69 -60.14 33.87
CA ASP A 121 -22.05 -58.90 33.48
C ASP A 121 -23.03 -57.97 32.77
N ASN A 122 -22.93 -56.64 33.07
CA ASN A 122 -23.76 -55.61 32.43
C ASN A 122 -23.15 -55.05 31.15
N ASP A 123 -21.93 -55.43 30.81
CA ASP A 123 -21.20 -54.90 29.68
C ASP A 123 -21.73 -55.48 28.35
N GLU A 124 -21.60 -54.68 27.30
CA GLU A 124 -22.07 -55.08 25.99
C GLU A 124 -20.99 -55.93 25.29
N TRP A 125 -21.40 -57.09 24.79
CA TRP A 125 -20.56 -58.04 24.09
C TRP A 125 -21.01 -58.23 22.67
N ARG A 126 -20.05 -58.43 21.77
CA ARG A 126 -20.29 -58.83 20.38
C ARG A 126 -20.00 -60.30 20.19
N PHE A 127 -21.02 -61.09 19.97
CA PHE A 127 -20.95 -62.53 19.82
C PHE A 127 -20.97 -62.93 18.32
N LEU A 128 -20.13 -63.86 17.94
CA LEU A 128 -20.18 -64.55 16.66
C LEU A 128 -20.66 -65.97 16.91
N TRP A 129 -21.79 -66.33 16.32
CA TRP A 129 -22.33 -67.68 16.34
C TRP A 129 -22.05 -68.37 15.04
N LEU A 130 -21.50 -69.63 15.10
CA LEU A 130 -21.30 -70.50 13.94
C LEU A 130 -21.80 -71.90 14.24
N THR A 131 -22.44 -72.55 13.29
CA THR A 131 -22.89 -73.94 13.39
C THR A 131 -21.86 -74.86 12.75
N SER A 132 -21.59 -76.04 13.37
CA SER A 132 -20.74 -77.07 12.77
C SER A 132 -21.33 -77.63 11.45
N PRO A 133 -20.52 -78.11 10.50
CA PRO A 133 -21.00 -78.62 9.21
C PRO A 133 -21.99 -79.76 9.34
N ASP A 134 -21.91 -80.55 10.40
CA ASP A 134 -22.82 -81.68 10.70
C ASP A 134 -24.08 -81.22 11.50
N GLY A 135 -24.18 -79.98 11.90
CA GLY A 135 -25.26 -79.40 12.66
C GLY A 135 -25.35 -79.81 14.11
N LYS A 136 -24.40 -80.56 14.64
CA LYS A 136 -24.42 -81.11 16.00
C LYS A 136 -24.00 -80.09 17.07
N TYR A 137 -23.11 -79.14 16.70
CA TYR A 137 -22.49 -78.21 17.62
C TYR A 137 -22.67 -76.77 17.13
N ARG A 138 -22.76 -75.84 18.10
CA ARG A 138 -22.77 -74.38 17.87
C ARG A 138 -21.66 -73.75 18.66
N VAL A 139 -20.76 -73.08 17.99
CA VAL A 139 -19.65 -72.34 18.58
C VAL A 139 -20.07 -70.88 18.69
N VAL A 140 -19.83 -70.28 19.84
CA VAL A 140 -19.96 -68.85 20.04
C VAL A 140 -18.62 -68.31 20.53
N VAL A 141 -18.23 -67.17 19.96
CA VAL A 141 -17.06 -66.40 20.40
C VAL A 141 -17.54 -64.98 20.66
N GLY A 142 -17.36 -64.52 21.87
CA GLY A 142 -17.70 -63.19 22.32
C GLY A 142 -16.48 -62.31 22.49
N GLN A 143 -16.64 -61.04 22.28
CA GLN A 143 -15.64 -60.04 22.63
C GLN A 143 -16.37 -58.80 23.16
N GLU A 144 -15.84 -58.23 24.23
CA GLU A 144 -16.36 -57.08 24.91
C GLU A 144 -16.21 -55.80 24.06
N TRP A 145 -17.24 -54.97 23.99
CA TRP A 145 -17.24 -53.71 23.28
C TRP A 145 -16.35 -52.70 23.96
N GLU A 146 -16.27 -52.64 25.28
CA GLU A 146 -15.41 -51.71 26.03
C GLU A 146 -13.94 -51.92 25.66
N TYR A 147 -13.47 -53.17 25.61
CA TYR A 147 -12.12 -53.51 25.16
C TYR A 147 -11.82 -52.98 23.74
N ARG A 148 -12.78 -53.09 22.79
CA ARG A 148 -12.61 -52.55 21.44
C ARG A 148 -12.49 -51.06 21.43
N GLN A 149 -13.29 -50.34 22.25
CA GLN A 149 -13.26 -48.89 22.39
C GLN A 149 -11.99 -48.41 23.02
N ASP A 150 -11.50 -49.07 24.07
CA ASP A 150 -10.25 -48.76 24.76
C ASP A 150 -9.04 -48.89 23.83
N MET A 151 -8.98 -49.99 23.06
CA MET A 151 -7.97 -50.19 22.02
C MET A 151 -8.03 -49.08 20.95
N ALA A 152 -9.22 -48.66 20.54
CA ALA A 152 -9.37 -47.57 19.60
C ALA A 152 -8.88 -46.26 20.22
N LEU A 153 -9.21 -45.99 21.49
CA LEU A 153 -8.72 -44.81 22.22
C LEU A 153 -7.20 -44.81 22.35
N ASP A 154 -6.59 -45.94 22.68
CA ASP A 154 -5.13 -46.06 22.80
C ASP A 154 -4.43 -45.78 21.46
N VAL A 155 -4.91 -46.37 20.40
CA VAL A 155 -4.33 -46.15 19.06
C VAL A 155 -4.48 -44.69 18.64
N VAL A 156 -5.66 -44.10 18.82
CA VAL A 156 -5.90 -42.69 18.45
C VAL A 156 -5.10 -41.74 19.34
N SER A 157 -5.07 -41.99 20.67
CA SER A 157 -4.32 -41.15 21.60
C SER A 157 -2.82 -41.18 21.32
N SER A 158 -2.27 -42.35 21.02
CA SER A 158 -0.86 -42.51 20.64
C SER A 158 -0.51 -41.71 19.37
N GLN A 159 -1.42 -41.67 18.39
CA GLN A 159 -1.26 -40.85 17.18
C GLN A 159 -1.38 -39.34 17.43
N LEU A 160 -2.20 -38.93 18.42
CA LEU A 160 -2.46 -37.51 18.71
C LEU A 160 -1.44 -36.92 19.69
N THR A 161 -0.83 -37.72 20.57
CA THR A 161 0.15 -37.24 21.54
C THR A 161 1.31 -36.42 20.94
N PRO A 162 1.94 -36.81 19.81
CA PRO A 162 2.99 -36.00 19.19
C PRO A 162 2.56 -34.57 18.84
N TRP A 163 1.29 -34.38 18.54
CA TRP A 163 0.77 -33.04 18.17
C TRP A 163 0.70 -32.09 19.37
N LEU A 164 0.57 -32.63 20.62
CA LEU A 164 0.59 -31.79 21.82
C LEU A 164 1.95 -31.10 22.03
N VAL A 165 3.02 -31.68 21.49
CA VAL A 165 4.35 -31.07 21.48
C VAL A 165 4.57 -30.23 20.19
N ALA A 166 4.15 -30.75 19.06
CA ALA A 166 4.37 -30.11 17.76
C ALA A 166 3.66 -28.76 17.66
N LEU A 167 2.41 -28.63 18.12
CA LEU A 167 1.64 -27.38 18.06
C LEU A 167 2.29 -26.22 18.84
N PRO A 168 2.67 -26.36 20.12
CA PRO A 168 3.39 -25.29 20.84
C PRO A 168 4.73 -24.93 20.20
N VAL A 169 5.50 -25.91 19.72
CA VAL A 169 6.77 -25.66 19.02
C VAL A 169 6.55 -24.88 17.75
N MET A 170 5.57 -25.26 16.94
CA MET A 170 5.23 -24.58 15.69
C MET A 170 4.73 -23.16 15.95
N LEU A 171 3.93 -22.94 16.99
CA LEU A 171 3.48 -21.63 17.43
C LEU A 171 4.65 -20.74 17.87
N LEU A 172 5.58 -21.29 18.64
CA LEU A 172 6.79 -20.58 19.07
C LEU A 172 7.64 -20.15 17.87
N LEU A 173 7.90 -21.08 16.94
CA LEU A 173 8.63 -20.81 15.71
C LEU A 173 7.95 -19.72 14.88
N LEU A 174 6.63 -19.76 14.73
CA LEU A 174 5.86 -18.74 14.02
C LEU A 174 6.03 -17.36 14.69
N ILE A 175 5.94 -17.29 16.02
CA ILE A 175 6.13 -16.06 16.79
C ILE A 175 7.54 -15.49 16.59
N LEU A 176 8.55 -16.33 16.57
CA LEU A 176 9.94 -15.94 16.34
C LEU A 176 10.15 -15.42 14.91
N LEU A 177 9.65 -16.15 13.90
CA LEU A 177 9.70 -15.76 12.49
C LEU A 177 9.00 -14.42 12.26
N LEU A 178 7.74 -14.27 12.69
CA LEU A 178 7.01 -13.01 12.56
C LEU A 178 7.71 -11.85 13.26
N SER A 179 8.33 -12.10 14.42
CA SER A 179 9.09 -11.09 15.15
C SER A 179 10.32 -10.61 14.37
N ARG A 180 10.99 -11.53 13.69
CA ARG A 180 12.16 -11.25 12.86
C ARG A 180 11.77 -10.51 11.57
N GLU A 181 10.78 -11.00 10.84
CA GLU A 181 10.32 -10.42 9.56
C GLU A 181 9.67 -9.03 9.72
N LEU A 182 9.01 -8.76 10.86
CA LEU A 182 8.43 -7.45 11.13
C LEU A 182 9.41 -6.44 11.76
N LYS A 183 10.61 -6.85 12.14
CA LYS A 183 11.64 -5.95 12.73
C LYS A 183 12.07 -4.82 11.78
N PRO A 184 12.31 -5.06 10.47
CA PRO A 184 12.65 -3.99 9.52
C PRO A 184 11.56 -2.92 9.42
N LEU A 185 10.27 -3.31 9.41
CA LEU A 185 9.14 -2.37 9.38
C LEU A 185 9.09 -1.47 10.62
N LYS A 186 9.37 -2.04 11.79
CA LYS A 186 9.44 -1.26 13.03
C LYS A 186 10.60 -0.26 13.00
N LYS A 187 11.76 -0.67 12.50
CA LYS A 187 12.93 0.20 12.31
C LYS A 187 12.62 1.34 11.32
N LEU A 188 11.99 1.01 10.19
CA LEU A 188 11.56 1.99 9.20
C LEU A 188 10.59 3.02 9.79
N ALA A 189 9.60 2.59 10.56
CA ALA A 189 8.66 3.48 11.23
C ALA A 189 9.35 4.40 12.25
N GLN A 190 10.40 3.94 12.93
CA GLN A 190 11.21 4.75 13.83
C GLN A 190 12.01 5.79 13.05
N THR A 191 12.69 5.40 11.97
CA THR A 191 13.43 6.31 11.08
C THR A 191 12.52 7.40 10.52
N LEU A 192 11.30 7.05 10.09
CA LEU A 192 10.32 8.02 9.62
C LEU A 192 9.88 9.00 10.72
N ARG A 193 9.70 8.54 11.95
CA ARG A 193 9.30 9.40 13.09
C ARG A 193 10.40 10.36 13.52
N SER A 194 11.65 9.94 13.45
CA SER A 194 12.80 10.77 13.83
C SER A 194 13.30 11.68 12.69
N ARG A 195 12.69 11.56 11.49
CA ARG A 195 13.11 12.33 10.32
C ARG A 195 12.71 13.80 10.46
N THR A 196 13.66 14.67 10.29
CA THR A 196 13.41 16.12 10.22
C THR A 196 12.88 16.49 8.83
N PRO A 197 12.09 17.58 8.69
CA PRO A 197 11.58 18.04 7.40
C PRO A 197 12.69 18.33 6.36
N ASP A 198 13.89 18.66 6.83
CA ASP A 198 15.05 19.02 6.00
C ASP A 198 15.95 17.82 5.65
N ALA A 199 15.61 16.61 6.10
CA ALA A 199 16.43 15.43 5.81
C ALA A 199 16.42 15.12 4.31
N THR A 200 17.62 15.09 3.70
CA THR A 200 17.83 14.86 2.27
C THR A 200 18.02 13.39 1.90
N ASP A 201 18.32 12.55 2.88
CA ASP A 201 18.67 11.16 2.65
C ASP A 201 17.46 10.34 2.21
N LYS A 202 17.68 9.47 1.23
CA LYS A 202 16.65 8.49 0.83
C LYS A 202 16.43 7.47 1.94
N LEU A 203 15.19 6.99 2.07
CA LEU A 203 14.91 5.85 2.93
C LEU A 203 15.65 4.62 2.40
N PRO A 204 16.36 3.87 3.27
CA PRO A 204 17.08 2.69 2.86
C PRO A 204 16.12 1.61 2.37
N THR A 205 16.39 1.04 1.22
CA THR A 205 15.61 -0.06 0.62
C THR A 205 16.25 -1.43 0.89
N GLU A 206 17.46 -1.45 1.43
CA GLU A 206 18.17 -2.68 1.76
C GLU A 206 17.59 -3.35 3.00
N GLY A 207 17.43 -4.66 2.93
CA GLY A 207 16.90 -5.47 4.04
C GLY A 207 15.39 -5.32 4.30
N VAL A 208 14.65 -4.72 3.36
CA VAL A 208 13.19 -4.58 3.45
C VAL A 208 12.53 -5.62 2.54
N PRO A 209 11.43 -6.28 2.99
CA PRO A 209 10.68 -7.21 2.16
C PRO A 209 10.25 -6.59 0.83
N THR A 210 10.23 -7.41 -0.23
CA THR A 210 9.90 -6.98 -1.60
C THR A 210 8.52 -6.32 -1.70
N GLU A 211 7.57 -6.77 -0.87
CA GLU A 211 6.20 -6.25 -0.79
C GLU A 211 6.12 -4.81 -0.28
N VAL A 212 7.14 -4.35 0.44
CA VAL A 212 7.19 -3.00 1.03
C VAL A 212 7.99 -2.02 0.15
N ARG A 213 8.81 -2.51 -0.79
CA ARG A 213 9.63 -1.66 -1.68
C ARG A 213 8.82 -0.62 -2.46
N PRO A 214 7.67 -0.98 -3.10
CA PRO A 214 6.88 0.01 -3.84
C PRO A 214 6.41 1.18 -2.96
N LEU A 215 6.10 0.91 -1.69
CA LEU A 215 5.72 1.94 -0.74
C LEU A 215 6.90 2.87 -0.41
N LEU A 216 8.11 2.30 -0.25
CA LEU A 216 9.33 3.10 0.00
C LEU A 216 9.69 3.97 -1.19
N ASP A 217 9.57 3.46 -2.40
CA ASP A 217 9.83 4.22 -3.61
C ASP A 217 8.84 5.38 -3.75
N ALA A 218 7.55 5.14 -3.50
CA ALA A 218 6.53 6.18 -3.48
C ALA A 218 6.82 7.26 -2.42
N LEU A 219 7.23 6.86 -1.21
CA LEU A 219 7.62 7.79 -0.14
C LEU A 219 8.87 8.60 -0.50
N ASN A 220 9.89 7.95 -1.06
CA ASN A 220 11.11 8.63 -1.52
C ASN A 220 10.79 9.65 -2.62
N HIS A 221 9.90 9.31 -3.56
CA HIS A 221 9.41 10.25 -4.58
C HIS A 221 8.66 11.44 -3.97
N LEU A 222 7.80 11.20 -2.98
CA LEU A 222 7.10 12.25 -2.27
C LEU A 222 8.07 13.19 -1.56
N PHE A 223 9.05 12.64 -0.86
CA PHE A 223 10.08 13.45 -0.16
C PHE A 223 10.90 14.29 -1.13
N MET A 224 11.33 13.74 -2.27
CA MET A 224 12.04 14.51 -3.28
C MET A 224 11.21 15.69 -3.78
N ARG A 225 9.92 15.48 -4.11
CA ARG A 225 9.02 16.55 -4.55
C ARG A 225 8.82 17.62 -3.48
N THR A 226 8.63 17.20 -2.23
CA THR A 226 8.46 18.14 -1.10
C THR A 226 9.74 18.97 -0.90
N GLN A 227 10.90 18.34 -0.97
CA GLN A 227 12.19 19.02 -0.83
C GLN A 227 12.44 20.02 -1.97
N GLU A 228 12.14 19.65 -3.22
CA GLU A 228 12.23 20.58 -4.35
C GLU A 228 11.31 21.78 -4.17
N MET A 229 10.08 21.55 -3.68
CA MET A 229 9.14 22.62 -3.38
C MET A 229 9.67 23.55 -2.30
N MET A 230 10.13 23.02 -1.17
CA MET A 230 10.71 23.81 -0.07
C MET A 230 11.97 24.58 -0.51
N SER A 231 12.80 23.97 -1.33
CA SER A 231 14.00 24.63 -1.86
C SER A 231 13.65 25.80 -2.80
N ARG A 232 12.59 25.65 -3.62
CA ARG A 232 12.08 26.75 -4.46
C ARG A 232 11.48 27.86 -3.62
N GLU A 233 10.72 27.53 -2.58
CA GLU A 233 10.11 28.50 -1.67
C GLU A 233 11.16 29.30 -0.87
N ARG A 234 12.18 28.60 -0.33
CA ARG A 234 13.31 29.27 0.37
C ARG A 234 14.05 30.24 -0.56
N ARG A 235 14.36 29.80 -1.77
CA ARG A 235 15.01 30.67 -2.77
C ARG A 235 14.12 31.87 -3.08
N PHE A 236 12.84 31.67 -3.36
CA PHE A 236 11.92 32.75 -3.63
C PHE A 236 11.85 33.77 -2.48
N THR A 237 11.75 33.31 -1.24
CA THR A 237 11.68 34.18 -0.06
C THR A 237 13.00 34.96 0.13
N SER A 238 14.13 34.31 -0.08
CA SER A 238 15.47 34.95 0.01
C SER A 238 15.63 36.03 -1.06
N ASP A 239 15.33 35.69 -2.31
CA ASP A 239 15.46 36.60 -3.47
C ASP A 239 14.48 37.77 -3.34
N ALA A 240 13.25 37.54 -2.90
CA ALA A 240 12.26 38.59 -2.63
C ALA A 240 12.75 39.56 -1.55
N ALA A 241 13.31 39.03 -0.47
CA ALA A 241 13.87 39.85 0.62
C ALA A 241 15.06 40.72 0.13
N HIS A 242 15.92 40.16 -0.73
CA HIS A 242 17.03 40.91 -1.34
C HIS A 242 16.55 42.02 -2.26
N GLU A 243 15.59 41.73 -3.14
CA GLU A 243 15.05 42.69 -4.10
C GLU A 243 14.17 43.78 -3.44
N LEU A 244 13.57 43.51 -2.28
CA LEU A 244 12.87 44.54 -1.48
C LEU A 244 13.84 45.43 -0.69
N ARG A 245 14.99 44.90 -0.27
CA ARG A 245 15.94 45.70 0.53
C ARG A 245 16.53 46.87 -0.26
N SER A 246 16.82 46.69 -1.54
CA SER A 246 17.42 47.74 -2.39
C SER A 246 16.52 48.95 -2.55
N PRO A 247 15.23 48.85 -2.99
CA PRO A 247 14.35 50.01 -3.08
C PRO A 247 14.07 50.66 -1.73
N LEU A 248 13.94 49.88 -0.66
CA LEU A 248 13.74 50.43 0.72
C LEU A 248 14.96 51.27 1.16
N ALA A 249 16.19 50.78 0.90
CA ALA A 249 17.41 51.56 1.17
C ALA A 249 17.45 52.85 0.33
N ALA A 250 17.09 52.77 -0.95
CA ALA A 250 17.02 53.99 -1.80
C ALA A 250 15.98 55.00 -1.30
N LEU A 251 14.78 54.53 -0.89
CA LEU A 251 13.74 55.36 -0.31
C LEU A 251 14.23 56.04 0.97
N LYS A 252 14.95 55.33 1.85
CA LYS A 252 15.54 55.91 3.05
C LYS A 252 16.48 57.07 2.68
N VAL A 253 17.42 56.83 1.75
CA VAL A 253 18.36 57.86 1.28
C VAL A 253 17.62 59.08 0.75
N GLN A 254 16.56 58.88 -0.09
CA GLN A 254 15.80 60.01 -0.62
C GLN A 254 15.04 60.78 0.47
N THR A 255 14.59 60.10 1.53
CA THR A 255 13.98 60.74 2.67
C THR A 255 14.99 61.58 3.46
N ASP A 256 16.21 61.05 3.67
CA ASP A 256 17.30 61.76 4.34
C ASP A 256 17.71 63.00 3.51
N VAL A 257 17.80 62.88 2.18
CA VAL A 257 18.07 63.99 1.25
C VAL A 257 16.98 65.08 1.32
N ALA A 258 15.70 64.68 1.29
CA ALA A 258 14.58 65.64 1.37
C ALA A 258 14.57 66.38 2.71
N GLN A 259 15.02 65.75 3.80
CA GLN A 259 15.17 66.41 5.12
C GLN A 259 16.37 67.38 5.13
N LEU A 260 17.47 67.03 4.46
CA LEU A 260 18.68 67.86 4.43
C LEU A 260 18.50 69.17 3.67
N TYR A 261 17.64 69.14 2.60
CA TYR A 261 17.39 70.29 1.73
C TYR A 261 16.09 71.01 2.05
N GLN A 262 15.72 71.16 3.36
CA GLN A 262 14.49 71.87 3.78
C GLN A 262 14.48 73.35 3.39
N ASP A 263 15.66 73.96 3.33
CA ASP A 263 15.81 75.37 2.97
C ASP A 263 16.00 75.63 1.45
N ASP A 264 16.05 74.54 0.65
CA ASP A 264 16.14 74.62 -0.81
C ASP A 264 14.92 73.94 -1.46
N PRO A 265 13.87 74.71 -1.78
CA PRO A 265 12.60 74.18 -2.33
C PRO A 265 12.74 73.36 -3.59
N GLU A 266 13.71 73.70 -4.46
CA GLU A 266 13.92 72.99 -5.76
C GLU A 266 14.56 71.62 -5.53
N ALA A 267 15.62 71.58 -4.70
CA ALA A 267 16.28 70.33 -4.36
C ALA A 267 15.34 69.41 -3.56
N GLN A 268 14.55 69.95 -2.63
CA GLN A 268 13.54 69.23 -1.86
C GLN A 268 12.46 68.66 -2.77
N SER A 269 11.89 69.44 -3.70
CA SER A 269 10.88 68.95 -4.64
C SER A 269 11.39 67.85 -5.52
N LYS A 270 12.65 67.91 -5.96
CA LYS A 270 13.30 66.83 -6.71
C LYS A 270 13.46 65.56 -5.89
N ALA A 271 13.88 65.66 -4.64
CA ALA A 271 14.03 64.53 -3.74
C ALA A 271 12.67 63.88 -3.46
N LEU A 272 11.61 64.63 -3.21
CA LEU A 272 10.25 64.15 -3.03
C LEU A 272 9.71 63.46 -4.30
N SER A 273 9.95 64.01 -5.48
CA SER A 273 9.58 63.37 -6.73
C SER A 273 10.30 62.04 -6.95
N GLN A 274 11.58 61.94 -6.61
CA GLN A 274 12.33 60.68 -6.63
C GLN A 274 11.83 59.69 -5.61
N LEU A 275 11.41 60.15 -4.40
CA LEU A 275 10.78 59.36 -3.38
C LEU A 275 9.49 58.71 -3.88
N HIS A 276 8.58 59.52 -4.47
CA HIS A 276 7.33 59.04 -5.05
C HIS A 276 7.59 57.96 -6.15
N ALA A 277 8.51 58.23 -7.07
CA ALA A 277 8.89 57.28 -8.12
C ALA A 277 9.48 56.01 -7.53
N GLY A 278 10.18 56.09 -6.38
CA GLY A 278 10.71 54.97 -5.63
C GLY A 278 9.62 54.09 -4.98
N ILE A 279 8.62 54.77 -4.37
CA ILE A 279 7.44 54.13 -3.77
C ILE A 279 6.67 53.33 -4.84
N ASP A 280 6.42 53.97 -6.00
CA ASP A 280 5.71 53.31 -7.12
C ASP A 280 6.46 52.08 -7.64
N ARG A 281 7.80 52.13 -7.69
CA ARG A 281 8.62 50.99 -8.05
C ARG A 281 8.52 49.84 -7.03
N ALA A 282 8.60 50.19 -5.73
CA ALA A 282 8.48 49.18 -4.65
C ALA A 282 7.08 48.55 -4.63
N SER A 283 6.03 49.35 -4.79
CA SER A 283 4.65 48.85 -4.85
C SER A 283 4.45 47.87 -6.02
N ARG A 284 4.92 48.21 -7.22
CA ARG A 284 4.87 47.31 -8.39
C ARG A 284 5.62 46.02 -8.16
N LEU A 285 6.77 46.07 -7.47
CA LEU A 285 7.52 44.84 -7.12
C LEU A 285 6.71 43.94 -6.17
N VAL A 286 6.07 44.52 -5.15
CA VAL A 286 5.22 43.76 -4.21
C VAL A 286 4.02 43.15 -4.98
N ASP A 287 3.35 43.90 -5.84
CA ASP A 287 2.23 43.36 -6.62
C ASP A 287 2.64 42.23 -7.56
N GLN A 288 3.84 42.30 -8.16
CA GLN A 288 4.39 41.23 -9.00
C GLN A 288 4.73 39.99 -8.15
N LEU A 289 5.27 40.17 -6.93
CA LEU A 289 5.54 39.06 -5.99
C LEU A 289 4.27 38.36 -5.54
N LEU A 290 3.25 39.15 -5.14
CA LEU A 290 1.94 38.63 -4.75
C LEU A 290 1.26 37.88 -5.90
N THR A 291 1.32 38.44 -7.10
CA THR A 291 0.79 37.79 -8.30
C THR A 291 1.49 36.47 -8.58
N LEU A 292 2.82 36.44 -8.55
CA LEU A 292 3.59 35.23 -8.79
C LEU A 292 3.33 34.18 -7.72
N SER A 293 3.23 34.57 -6.45
CA SER A 293 2.87 33.68 -5.33
C SER A 293 1.49 33.04 -5.52
N ARG A 294 0.50 33.85 -5.95
CA ARG A 294 -0.85 33.32 -6.26
C ARG A 294 -0.83 32.37 -7.45
N LEU A 295 -0.12 32.73 -8.53
CA LEU A 295 0.02 31.88 -9.70
C LEU A 295 0.72 30.55 -9.39
N ASP A 296 1.70 30.55 -8.50
CA ASP A 296 2.41 29.33 -8.09
C ASP A 296 1.54 28.36 -7.32
N SER A 297 0.57 28.88 -6.55
CA SER A 297 -0.38 28.07 -5.77
C SER A 297 -1.51 27.46 -6.64
N LEU A 298 -1.66 27.90 -7.90
CA LEU A 298 -2.67 27.37 -8.82
C LEU A 298 -2.16 26.10 -9.51
N ASP A 299 -2.82 24.97 -9.27
CA ASP A 299 -2.60 23.74 -10.04
C ASP A 299 -3.48 23.69 -11.30
N ASN A 300 -4.67 24.25 -11.23
CA ASN A 300 -5.64 24.34 -12.34
C ASN A 300 -6.25 25.74 -12.40
N LEU A 301 -6.76 26.09 -13.57
CA LEU A 301 -7.49 27.35 -13.79
C LEU A 301 -8.98 27.13 -13.56
N ASP A 302 -9.56 27.94 -12.68
CA ASP A 302 -11.01 28.04 -12.48
C ASP A 302 -11.55 29.17 -13.33
N GLY A 303 -12.81 29.09 -13.80
CA GLY A 303 -13.46 30.17 -14.57
C GLY A 303 -12.84 30.40 -15.94
N VAL A 304 -12.53 29.34 -16.65
CA VAL A 304 -12.00 29.39 -18.01
C VAL A 304 -13.13 29.71 -18.99
N GLU A 305 -13.01 30.84 -19.72
CA GLU A 305 -13.97 31.32 -20.68
C GLU A 305 -13.33 31.51 -22.06
N PRO A 306 -14.10 31.53 -23.15
CA PRO A 306 -13.57 31.83 -24.47
C PRO A 306 -13.21 33.33 -24.58
N ILE A 307 -11.92 33.60 -24.74
CA ILE A 307 -11.36 34.95 -24.90
C ILE A 307 -11.17 35.24 -26.39
N VAL A 308 -11.72 36.37 -26.87
CA VAL A 308 -11.41 36.87 -28.20
C VAL A 308 -10.04 37.54 -28.15
N MET A 309 -9.03 36.91 -28.75
CA MET A 309 -7.64 37.35 -28.63
C MET A 309 -7.39 38.71 -29.27
N ALA A 310 -8.12 39.05 -30.36
CA ALA A 310 -8.04 40.37 -31.01
C ALA A 310 -8.46 41.51 -30.08
N ASP A 311 -9.60 41.36 -29.39
CA ASP A 311 -10.12 42.38 -28.46
C ASP A 311 -9.19 42.54 -27.24
N LEU A 312 -8.65 41.45 -26.73
CA LEU A 312 -7.70 41.46 -25.61
C LEU A 312 -6.40 42.18 -25.98
N LEU A 313 -5.82 41.88 -27.15
CA LEU A 313 -4.60 42.55 -27.64
C LEU A 313 -4.84 44.01 -27.91
N GLN A 314 -5.97 44.36 -28.52
CA GLN A 314 -6.34 45.76 -28.79
C GLN A 314 -6.48 46.56 -27.49
N SER A 315 -7.15 46.01 -26.49
CA SER A 315 -7.26 46.66 -25.17
C SER A 315 -5.89 46.86 -24.53
N ALA A 316 -5.03 45.81 -24.52
CA ALA A 316 -3.70 45.92 -23.95
C ALA A 316 -2.80 46.94 -24.68
N VAL A 317 -2.88 47.04 -26.00
CA VAL A 317 -2.15 48.05 -26.76
C VAL A 317 -2.68 49.46 -26.46
N MET A 318 -3.98 49.63 -26.31
CA MET A 318 -4.56 50.93 -25.92
C MET A 318 -4.09 51.37 -24.53
N ASP A 319 -4.01 50.44 -23.56
CA ASP A 319 -3.52 50.73 -22.21
C ASP A 319 -2.07 51.21 -22.20
N ILE A 320 -1.20 50.66 -23.05
CA ILE A 320 0.23 51.01 -23.10
C ILE A 320 0.53 52.20 -24.03
N TYR A 321 -0.44 52.61 -24.89
CA TYR A 321 -0.22 53.60 -25.90
C TYR A 321 0.34 54.93 -25.39
N HIS A 322 -0.27 55.48 -24.32
CA HIS A 322 0.15 56.76 -23.77
C HIS A 322 1.54 56.69 -23.12
N PRO A 323 1.87 55.67 -22.28
CA PRO A 323 3.23 55.47 -21.78
C PRO A 323 4.26 55.28 -22.90
N ALA A 324 3.93 54.51 -23.93
CA ALA A 324 4.83 54.31 -25.09
C ALA A 324 5.12 55.60 -25.84
N GLN A 325 4.11 56.44 -26.11
CA GLN A 325 4.29 57.77 -26.72
C GLN A 325 5.17 58.67 -25.89
N GLN A 326 5.00 58.69 -24.58
CA GLN A 326 5.88 59.48 -23.68
C GLN A 326 7.33 59.00 -23.76
N ALA A 327 7.54 57.71 -23.93
CA ALA A 327 8.85 57.11 -24.14
C ALA A 327 9.39 57.36 -25.58
N GLY A 328 8.56 57.86 -26.49
CA GLY A 328 8.91 58.09 -27.91
C GLY A 328 8.94 56.79 -28.72
N ILE A 329 8.07 55.85 -28.40
CA ILE A 329 7.98 54.52 -29.02
C ILE A 329 6.64 54.41 -29.75
N ASP A 330 6.68 53.93 -30.99
CA ASP A 330 5.49 53.67 -31.81
C ASP A 330 5.05 52.20 -31.62
N VAL A 331 3.80 51.97 -31.16
CA VAL A 331 3.25 50.62 -30.97
C VAL A 331 2.24 50.33 -32.08
N ARG A 332 2.50 49.28 -32.84
CA ARG A 332 1.67 48.85 -33.97
C ARG A 332 0.99 47.53 -33.69
N LEU A 333 -0.30 47.45 -34.03
CA LEU A 333 -1.08 46.23 -33.88
C LEU A 333 -1.54 45.72 -35.26
N ASN A 334 -1.13 44.51 -35.60
CA ASN A 334 -1.46 43.83 -36.86
C ASN A 334 -2.30 42.56 -36.53
N ILE A 335 -3.59 42.57 -36.87
CA ILE A 335 -4.50 41.47 -36.64
C ILE A 335 -4.78 40.77 -37.97
N HIS A 336 -4.23 39.57 -38.16
CA HIS A 336 -4.47 38.76 -39.37
C HIS A 336 -5.63 37.77 -39.16
N ALA A 337 -5.97 37.42 -37.92
CA ALA A 337 -7.00 36.45 -37.57
C ALA A 337 -7.90 37.00 -36.45
N PRO A 338 -8.87 37.88 -36.74
CA PRO A 338 -9.68 38.56 -35.72
C PRO A 338 -10.62 37.61 -34.95
N GLU A 339 -11.04 36.50 -35.56
CA GLU A 339 -11.97 35.53 -34.97
C GLU A 339 -11.34 34.54 -34.01
N VAL A 340 -10.02 34.59 -33.78
CA VAL A 340 -9.32 33.65 -32.90
C VAL A 340 -9.83 33.78 -31.47
N LYS A 341 -10.39 32.66 -30.97
CA LYS A 341 -10.82 32.52 -29.60
C LYS A 341 -9.95 31.49 -28.89
N ARG A 342 -9.57 31.80 -27.67
CA ARG A 342 -8.81 30.89 -26.81
C ARG A 342 -9.49 30.73 -25.44
N ALA A 343 -9.66 29.48 -24.99
CA ALA A 343 -10.15 29.22 -23.65
C ALA A 343 -9.09 29.64 -22.62
N GLY A 344 -9.48 30.44 -21.63
CA GLY A 344 -8.56 30.96 -20.63
C GLY A 344 -9.24 31.86 -19.61
N GLN A 345 -8.47 32.35 -18.67
CA GLN A 345 -8.85 33.39 -17.72
C GLN A 345 -8.44 34.75 -18.30
N GLN A 346 -9.40 35.59 -18.70
CA GLN A 346 -9.15 36.83 -19.36
C GLN A 346 -8.19 37.76 -18.61
N LEU A 347 -8.35 37.85 -17.28
CA LEU A 347 -7.48 38.67 -16.44
C LEU A 347 -6.02 38.21 -16.47
N LEU A 348 -5.76 36.91 -16.43
CA LEU A 348 -4.40 36.38 -16.46
C LEU A 348 -3.76 36.54 -17.86
N VAL A 349 -4.52 36.26 -18.91
CA VAL A 349 -4.01 36.45 -20.28
C VAL A 349 -3.74 37.94 -20.57
N SER A 350 -4.59 38.84 -20.09
CA SER A 350 -4.33 40.30 -20.17
C SER A 350 -3.05 40.67 -19.42
N LEU A 351 -2.84 40.11 -18.22
CA LEU A 351 -1.61 40.36 -17.46
C LEU A 351 -0.36 39.83 -18.20
N LEU A 352 -0.46 38.67 -18.86
CA LEU A 352 0.62 38.12 -19.69
C LEU A 352 0.97 39.10 -20.82
N VAL A 353 -0.02 39.54 -21.60
CA VAL A 353 0.18 40.48 -22.71
C VAL A 353 0.76 41.80 -22.24
N ARG A 354 0.22 42.36 -21.15
CA ARG A 354 0.71 43.60 -20.56
C ARG A 354 2.18 43.50 -20.12
N ASN A 355 2.59 42.39 -19.46
CA ASN A 355 4.01 42.21 -19.10
C ASN A 355 4.93 42.15 -20.33
N LEU A 356 4.48 41.55 -21.44
CA LEU A 356 5.25 41.52 -22.67
C LEU A 356 5.38 42.94 -23.31
N LEU A 357 4.28 43.67 -23.35
CA LEU A 357 4.25 45.02 -23.91
C LEU A 357 5.07 45.99 -23.04
N ASP A 358 4.91 45.93 -21.72
CA ASP A 358 5.70 46.74 -20.78
C ASP A 358 7.21 46.48 -20.94
N ASN A 359 7.62 45.22 -21.15
CA ASN A 359 9.00 44.89 -21.43
C ASN A 359 9.47 45.42 -22.76
N ALA A 360 8.70 45.25 -23.84
CA ALA A 360 9.02 45.75 -25.17
C ALA A 360 9.23 47.28 -25.16
N VAL A 361 8.32 48.02 -24.55
CA VAL A 361 8.44 49.49 -24.43
C VAL A 361 9.63 49.92 -23.58
N ARG A 362 9.86 49.20 -22.47
CA ARG A 362 10.93 49.57 -21.52
C ARG A 362 12.34 49.34 -22.06
N TYR A 363 12.54 48.30 -22.85
CA TYR A 363 13.89 47.94 -23.37
C TYR A 363 14.16 48.49 -24.77
N SER A 364 13.19 49.15 -25.39
CA SER A 364 13.36 49.80 -26.67
C SER A 364 13.96 51.20 -26.52
N PRO A 365 14.91 51.60 -27.33
CA PRO A 365 15.41 52.96 -27.37
C PRO A 365 14.34 53.93 -27.99
N ARG A 366 14.50 55.22 -27.67
CA ARG A 366 13.59 56.27 -28.20
C ARG A 366 13.61 56.30 -29.73
N GLY A 367 12.43 56.35 -30.35
CA GLY A 367 12.27 56.31 -31.82
C GLY A 367 12.08 54.89 -32.37
N SER A 368 12.02 53.88 -31.49
CA SER A 368 11.76 52.48 -31.87
C SER A 368 10.29 52.21 -32.18
N VAL A 369 10.06 51.06 -32.81
CA VAL A 369 8.76 50.50 -33.08
C VAL A 369 8.58 49.19 -32.33
N VAL A 370 7.43 48.98 -31.72
CA VAL A 370 7.00 47.71 -31.14
C VAL A 370 5.84 47.17 -31.98
N ASP A 371 6.07 46.04 -32.63
CA ASP A 371 5.06 45.37 -33.45
C ASP A 371 4.38 44.25 -32.68
N VAL A 372 3.05 44.27 -32.60
CA VAL A 372 2.20 43.24 -32.07
C VAL A 372 1.43 42.57 -33.17
N THR A 373 1.61 41.30 -33.39
CA THR A 373 0.96 40.57 -34.51
C THR A 373 0.14 39.41 -33.96
N LEU A 374 -1.12 39.28 -34.40
CA LEU A 374 -1.99 38.14 -34.11
C LEU A 374 -2.19 37.30 -35.38
N ASP A 375 -1.73 36.06 -35.32
CA ASP A 375 -1.98 35.01 -36.30
C ASP A 375 -2.96 33.96 -35.78
N GLY A 376 -3.32 32.92 -36.59
CA GLY A 376 -4.31 31.91 -36.22
C GLY A 376 -3.99 31.07 -34.99
N HIS A 377 -2.71 30.82 -34.65
CA HIS A 377 -2.29 29.96 -33.56
C HIS A 377 -1.24 30.59 -32.62
N ARG A 378 -0.97 31.89 -32.80
CA ARG A 378 0.04 32.60 -31.99
C ARG A 378 -0.20 34.09 -32.02
N PHE A 379 0.34 34.79 -31.05
CA PHE A 379 0.64 36.22 -31.16
C PHE A 379 2.12 36.47 -30.88
N THR A 380 2.65 37.51 -31.48
CA THR A 380 4.04 37.89 -31.41
C THR A 380 4.15 39.33 -30.95
N VAL A 381 5.09 39.60 -30.03
CA VAL A 381 5.49 40.97 -29.65
C VAL A 381 6.96 41.09 -30.01
N ARG A 382 7.27 42.02 -30.92
CA ARG A 382 8.60 42.29 -31.41
C ARG A 382 8.99 43.75 -31.12
N ASP A 383 10.17 43.92 -30.55
CA ASP A 383 10.79 45.22 -30.33
C ASP A 383 12.02 45.40 -31.22
N ASN A 384 12.46 46.65 -31.37
CA ASN A 384 13.69 47.04 -32.10
C ASN A 384 14.78 47.50 -31.12
N GLY A 385 14.86 46.88 -29.95
CA GLY A 385 15.88 47.16 -28.94
C GLY A 385 17.26 46.57 -29.25
N PRO A 386 18.18 46.58 -28.29
CA PRO A 386 19.55 46.10 -28.50
C PRO A 386 19.67 44.55 -28.58
N GLY A 387 18.56 43.83 -28.38
CA GLY A 387 18.57 42.38 -28.31
C GLY A 387 19.15 41.85 -26.98
N ILE A 388 19.35 40.53 -26.91
CA ILE A 388 19.79 39.84 -25.74
C ILE A 388 20.98 38.96 -26.11
N SER A 389 22.04 38.93 -25.28
CA SER A 389 23.17 38.04 -25.54
C SER A 389 22.74 36.53 -25.48
N PRO A 390 23.39 35.64 -26.27
CA PRO A 390 23.00 34.22 -26.30
C PRO A 390 23.02 33.58 -24.93
N ASP A 391 23.99 33.91 -24.08
CA ASP A 391 24.10 33.37 -22.70
C ASP A 391 22.96 33.85 -21.80
N ALA A 392 22.53 35.12 -21.98
CA ALA A 392 21.42 35.67 -21.24
C ALA A 392 20.05 35.15 -21.76
N LEU A 393 19.95 34.84 -23.05
CA LEU A 393 18.72 34.34 -23.66
C LEU A 393 18.30 32.97 -23.03
N ALA A 394 19.25 32.12 -22.67
CA ALA A 394 18.98 30.85 -22.03
C ALA A 394 18.40 31.01 -20.61
N ARG A 395 18.75 32.10 -19.93
CA ARG A 395 18.39 32.36 -18.54
C ARG A 395 17.24 33.31 -18.36
N ILE A 396 16.92 34.08 -19.41
CA ILE A 396 15.85 35.08 -19.34
C ILE A 396 14.49 34.40 -19.09
N GLY A 397 13.81 34.88 -18.08
CA GLY A 397 12.60 34.23 -17.53
C GLY A 397 12.86 33.36 -16.29
N GLU A 398 14.12 33.18 -15.84
CA GLU A 398 14.41 32.87 -14.47
C GLU A 398 13.97 34.04 -13.58
N ARG A 399 13.49 33.77 -12.38
CA ARG A 399 13.03 34.80 -11.44
C ARG A 399 14.18 35.70 -11.04
N PHE A 400 13.96 37.01 -11.04
CA PHE A 400 14.94 38.04 -10.67
C PHE A 400 16.16 38.09 -11.59
N TYR A 401 16.24 37.28 -12.66
CA TYR A 401 17.35 37.31 -13.55
C TYR A 401 17.27 38.54 -14.50
N ARG A 402 18.36 39.29 -14.54
CA ARG A 402 18.56 40.44 -15.45
C ARG A 402 19.92 40.32 -16.13
N PRO A 403 20.00 40.51 -17.45
CA PRO A 403 21.28 40.59 -18.13
C PRO A 403 22.12 41.72 -17.56
N PRO A 404 23.43 41.53 -17.30
CA PRO A 404 24.31 42.58 -16.84
C PRO A 404 24.46 43.68 -17.93
N GLY A 405 24.60 44.95 -17.51
CA GLY A 405 24.83 46.08 -18.39
C GLY A 405 23.55 46.75 -18.99
N GLN A 406 22.36 46.41 -18.46
CA GLN A 406 21.11 47.09 -18.83
C GLN A 406 20.78 48.20 -17.82
N ASP A 407 20.68 49.47 -18.30
CA ASP A 407 20.32 50.62 -17.46
C ASP A 407 18.82 50.68 -17.11
N ALA A 408 17.99 49.92 -17.81
CA ALA A 408 16.54 49.93 -17.60
C ALA A 408 16.19 49.29 -16.23
N THR A 409 15.48 50.01 -15.38
CA THR A 409 15.06 49.54 -14.05
C THR A 409 13.95 48.50 -14.15
N GLY A 410 14.16 47.27 -13.66
CA GLY A 410 13.15 46.22 -13.65
C GLY A 410 13.35 45.20 -12.53
N SER A 411 12.29 44.45 -12.15
CA SER A 411 12.32 43.45 -11.11
C SER A 411 12.87 42.07 -11.55
N GLY A 412 12.96 41.82 -12.88
CA GLY A 412 13.26 40.49 -13.41
C GLY A 412 12.14 39.46 -13.23
N LEU A 413 10.94 39.87 -12.78
CA LEU A 413 9.79 38.99 -12.54
C LEU A 413 8.80 38.92 -13.71
N GLY A 414 8.72 39.96 -14.58
CA GLY A 414 7.71 40.05 -15.63
C GLY A 414 7.66 38.84 -16.54
N LEU A 415 8.81 38.38 -17.02
CA LEU A 415 8.88 37.22 -17.93
C LEU A 415 8.62 35.87 -17.21
N SER A 416 8.97 35.77 -15.94
CA SER A 416 8.61 34.59 -15.11
C SER A 416 7.09 34.50 -14.89
N ILE A 417 6.42 35.62 -14.70
CA ILE A 417 4.95 35.72 -14.66
C ILE A 417 4.35 35.27 -16.00
N VAL A 418 4.88 35.79 -17.14
CA VAL A 418 4.46 35.37 -18.48
C VAL A 418 4.57 33.87 -18.68
N LYS A 419 5.73 33.26 -18.36
CA LYS A 419 5.95 31.82 -18.49
C LYS A 419 4.99 31.02 -17.63
N ARG A 420 4.73 31.46 -16.39
CA ARG A 420 3.81 30.79 -15.49
C ARG A 420 2.36 30.83 -15.98
N ILE A 421 1.88 32.00 -16.40
CA ILE A 421 0.54 32.16 -16.97
C ILE A 421 0.40 31.29 -18.23
N ALA A 422 1.38 31.35 -19.14
CA ALA A 422 1.39 30.53 -20.34
C ALA A 422 1.30 29.03 -20.04
N THR A 423 2.10 28.55 -19.09
CA THR A 423 2.06 27.13 -18.63
C THR A 423 0.68 26.75 -18.12
N LEU A 424 0.04 27.60 -17.28
CA LEU A 424 -1.30 27.32 -16.75
C LEU A 424 -2.36 27.25 -17.86
N HIS A 425 -2.17 28.01 -18.96
CA HIS A 425 -3.07 28.02 -20.11
C HIS A 425 -2.68 27.03 -21.23
N GLY A 426 -1.65 26.20 -21.05
CA GLY A 426 -1.16 25.28 -22.09
C GLY A 426 -0.55 26.00 -23.30
N MET A 427 -0.08 27.23 -23.12
CA MET A 427 0.60 28.02 -24.15
C MET A 427 2.12 27.84 -24.07
N ARG A 428 2.80 28.00 -25.21
CA ARG A 428 4.27 28.02 -25.28
C ARG A 428 4.78 29.43 -25.50
N VAL A 429 5.79 29.83 -24.76
CA VAL A 429 6.48 31.11 -24.92
C VAL A 429 7.90 30.84 -25.41
N SER A 430 8.23 31.39 -26.56
CA SER A 430 9.59 31.37 -27.11
C SER A 430 10.10 32.79 -27.31
N LEU A 431 11.40 32.97 -27.01
CA LEU A 431 12.09 34.26 -27.21
C LEU A 431 13.28 34.03 -28.13
N ALA A 432 13.45 34.96 -29.06
CA ALA A 432 14.58 34.98 -29.96
C ALA A 432 15.00 36.43 -30.25
N ASN A 433 16.23 36.66 -30.63
CA ASN A 433 16.64 37.93 -31.20
C ASN A 433 16.08 38.03 -32.60
N ALA A 434 15.49 39.18 -32.92
CA ALA A 434 14.98 39.47 -34.27
C ALA A 434 16.15 39.70 -35.24
N PRO A 435 16.05 39.28 -36.52
CA PRO A 435 17.14 39.42 -37.51
C PRO A 435 17.59 40.86 -37.73
N GLU A 436 16.69 41.81 -37.61
CA GLU A 436 16.91 43.26 -37.83
C GLU A 436 17.26 43.99 -36.52
N GLY A 437 17.51 43.27 -35.42
CA GLY A 437 17.73 43.79 -34.08
C GLY A 437 16.46 43.73 -33.23
N GLY A 438 16.67 43.75 -31.88
CA GLY A 438 15.59 43.64 -30.91
C GLY A 438 15.26 42.21 -30.53
N VAL A 439 14.19 42.02 -29.77
CA VAL A 439 13.71 40.75 -29.29
C VAL A 439 12.31 40.45 -29.82
N GLU A 440 12.11 39.24 -30.25
CA GLU A 440 10.81 38.70 -30.63
C GLU A 440 10.34 37.69 -29.62
N VAL A 441 9.18 37.94 -28.98
CA VAL A 441 8.51 37.01 -28.08
C VAL A 441 7.30 36.45 -28.78
N ASN A 442 7.28 35.14 -28.93
CA ASN A 442 6.21 34.39 -29.57
C ASN A 442 5.45 33.57 -28.54
N VAL A 443 4.14 33.76 -28.45
CA VAL A 443 3.22 32.98 -27.61
C VAL A 443 2.30 32.19 -28.51
N SER A 444 2.42 30.87 -28.48
CA SER A 444 1.68 29.92 -29.33
C SER A 444 0.84 28.95 -28.52
N TRP A 445 -0.24 28.42 -29.13
CA TRP A 445 -1.16 27.46 -28.52
C TRP A 445 -1.65 26.39 -29.46
#